data_e522b4cff65efb4b5505239d6bee9141
#
_entry.id   e522b4cff65efb4b5505239d6bee9141
#
_cell.length_a   1.000
_cell.length_b   1.000
_cell.length_c   1.000
_cell.angle_alpha   90.00
_cell.angle_beta   90.00
_cell.angle_gamma   90.00
#
_symmetry.space_group_name_H-M   'P 1'
#
loop_
_entity.id
_entity.type
_entity.pdbx_description
1 polymer ?
#
loop_
_entity_poly.entity_id
_entity_poly.type
_entity_poly.pdbx_seq_one_letter_code
_entity_poly.pdbx_strand_id
1 'polypeptide(L)'
;LSGEFGLNGLDVANPAGGDLFVSLHANAHPRRNRDGVETYFLNVAADRYAARLAERENGLDLGEGDEQAARILTDLDAKASALSSRRLASLVQQEVTAGVRARVGDVRDLGVKSALFYVLLGARMPAVLVETGFISNREEERRLASARYQDEVASGIARAVTQFSRSAARVAAAR
;
A
#
# COMPACT_ATOMS: atom_id res chain seq x y z
N LEU A 1 -12.73 6.09 -23.32
CA LEU A 1 -11.69 7.10 -23.05
C LEU A 1 -10.39 6.35 -22.93
N SER A 2 -9.57 6.40 -23.99
CA SER A 2 -8.21 5.91 -24.02
C SER A 2 -7.40 6.75 -23.02
N GLY A 3 -7.22 6.23 -21.80
CA GLY A 3 -6.29 6.81 -20.86
C GLY A 3 -4.88 6.62 -21.40
N GLU A 4 -4.19 7.71 -21.73
CA GLU A 4 -2.75 7.70 -21.77
C GLU A 4 -2.26 7.04 -20.48
N PHE A 5 -1.42 6.02 -20.59
CA PHE A 5 -0.74 5.43 -19.44
C PHE A 5 0.11 6.53 -18.82
N GLY A 6 -0.44 7.21 -17.78
CA GLY A 6 0.35 8.09 -16.96
C GLY A 6 1.54 7.31 -16.41
N LEU A 7 2.69 7.97 -16.29
CA LEU A 7 3.90 7.36 -15.71
C LEU A 7 3.51 6.60 -14.45
N ASN A 8 3.74 5.28 -14.43
CA ASN A 8 3.60 4.49 -13.24
C ASN A 8 4.56 5.09 -12.19
N GLY A 9 4.13 5.27 -10.95
CA GLY A 9 5.00 5.84 -9.90
C GLY A 9 6.36 5.14 -9.80
N LEU A 10 6.46 3.87 -10.19
CA LEU A 10 7.72 3.12 -10.24
C LEU A 10 8.64 3.53 -11.41
N ASP A 11 8.10 4.07 -12.50
CA ASP A 11 8.90 4.62 -13.61
C ASP A 11 9.69 5.85 -13.17
N VAL A 12 9.25 6.50 -12.10
CA VAL A 12 9.95 7.61 -11.43
C VAL A 12 10.81 7.11 -10.28
N ALA A 13 10.27 6.26 -9.40
CA ALA A 13 10.92 5.84 -8.16
C ALA A 13 12.16 4.94 -8.39
N ASN A 14 12.06 4.00 -9.34
CA ASN A 14 13.18 3.10 -9.65
C ASN A 14 14.40 3.82 -10.23
N PRO A 15 14.29 4.68 -11.26
CA PRO A 15 15.42 5.45 -11.77
C PRO A 15 15.98 6.47 -10.77
N ALA A 16 15.12 7.02 -9.90
CA ALA A 16 15.54 7.95 -8.86
C ALA A 16 16.31 7.29 -7.70
N GLY A 17 16.39 5.95 -7.68
CA GLY A 17 17.04 5.21 -6.60
C GLY A 17 16.33 5.38 -5.26
N GLY A 18 15.01 5.40 -5.26
CA GLY A 18 14.21 5.54 -4.04
C GLY A 18 14.48 4.43 -3.03
N ASP A 19 14.56 4.77 -1.75
CA ASP A 19 14.77 3.81 -0.65
C ASP A 19 13.52 3.03 -0.28
N LEU A 20 12.34 3.58 -0.57
CA LEU A 20 11.03 2.96 -0.37
C LEU A 20 9.98 3.61 -1.28
N PHE A 21 8.87 2.90 -1.49
CA PHE A 21 7.74 3.39 -2.27
C PHE A 21 6.43 3.23 -1.50
N VAL A 22 5.63 4.29 -1.43
CA VAL A 22 4.31 4.29 -0.81
C VAL A 22 3.29 4.82 -1.80
N SER A 23 2.36 3.97 -2.23
CA SER A 23 1.21 4.35 -3.04
C SER A 23 0.00 4.64 -2.14
N LEU A 24 -0.66 5.80 -2.33
CA LEU A 24 -1.83 6.21 -1.55
C LEU A 24 -3.08 6.11 -2.39
N HIS A 25 -4.07 5.40 -1.87
CA HIS A 25 -5.34 5.15 -2.53
C HIS A 25 -6.53 5.48 -1.62
N ALA A 26 -7.69 5.70 -2.23
CA ALA A 26 -8.98 5.74 -1.58
C ALA A 26 -9.83 4.60 -2.15
N ASN A 27 -10.07 3.59 -1.34
CA ASN A 27 -10.79 2.40 -1.72
C ASN A 27 -12.25 2.69 -2.12
N ALA A 28 -12.83 1.84 -2.94
CA ALA A 28 -14.26 1.84 -3.20
C ALA A 28 -14.82 0.42 -3.07
N HIS A 29 -16.01 0.28 -2.51
CA HIS A 29 -16.66 -1.01 -2.34
C HIS A 29 -18.15 -0.92 -2.70
N PRO A 30 -18.74 -1.95 -3.36
CA PRO A 30 -20.17 -1.95 -3.69
C PRO A 30 -21.08 -1.78 -2.45
N ARG A 31 -20.66 -2.34 -1.32
CA ARG A 31 -21.34 -2.09 -0.04
C ARG A 31 -20.84 -0.76 0.53
N ARG A 32 -21.68 0.26 0.46
CA ARG A 32 -21.37 1.64 0.88
C ARG A 32 -21.21 1.87 2.39
N ASN A 33 -21.31 0.82 3.19
CA ASN A 33 -21.09 0.85 4.65
C ASN A 33 -19.73 0.29 5.06
N ARG A 34 -18.85 0.03 4.11
CA ARG A 34 -17.49 -0.38 4.40
C ARG A 34 -16.65 0.82 4.80
N ASP A 35 -15.81 0.66 5.81
CA ASP A 35 -14.97 1.71 6.41
C ASP A 35 -13.64 1.15 6.87
N GLY A 36 -12.66 2.01 7.08
CA GLY A 36 -11.37 1.70 7.70
C GLY A 36 -10.17 1.82 6.79
N VAL A 37 -9.00 1.57 7.37
CA VAL A 37 -7.68 1.63 6.72
C VAL A 37 -7.11 0.23 6.56
N GLU A 38 -6.51 -0.04 5.41
CA GLU A 38 -5.80 -1.28 5.13
C GLU A 38 -4.53 -1.01 4.33
N THR A 39 -3.47 -1.79 4.58
CA THR A 39 -2.19 -1.63 3.88
C THR A 39 -1.80 -2.92 3.18
N TYR A 40 -1.40 -2.81 1.93
CA TYR A 40 -1.03 -3.93 1.09
C TYR A 40 0.45 -3.94 0.75
N PHE A 41 1.01 -5.14 0.62
CA PHE A 41 2.30 -5.38 -0.01
C PHE A 41 2.15 -6.40 -1.14
N LEU A 42 3.10 -6.42 -2.07
CA LEU A 42 3.04 -7.30 -3.23
C LEU A 42 3.24 -8.77 -2.84
N ASN A 43 2.28 -9.62 -3.23
CA ASN A 43 2.39 -11.09 -3.17
C ASN A 43 1.36 -11.72 -4.11
N VAL A 44 1.67 -12.88 -4.67
CA VAL A 44 0.72 -13.69 -5.48
C VAL A 44 -0.33 -14.38 -4.63
N ALA A 45 -0.01 -14.73 -3.37
CA ALA A 45 -0.97 -15.34 -2.45
C ALA A 45 -1.84 -14.26 -1.81
N ALA A 46 -3.05 -14.09 -2.31
CA ALA A 46 -4.03 -13.14 -1.81
C ALA A 46 -5.31 -13.85 -1.34
N ASP A 47 -6.00 -13.26 -0.35
CA ASP A 47 -7.37 -13.67 -0.09
C ASP A 47 -8.32 -13.18 -1.22
N ARG A 48 -9.52 -13.72 -1.28
CA ARG A 48 -10.49 -13.39 -2.36
C ARG A 48 -10.87 -11.92 -2.41
N TYR A 49 -10.83 -11.23 -1.28
CA TYR A 49 -11.15 -9.80 -1.22
C TYR A 49 -9.98 -8.98 -1.77
N ALA A 50 -8.77 -9.27 -1.31
CA ALA A 50 -7.55 -8.62 -1.77
C ALA A 50 -7.31 -8.83 -3.28
N ALA A 51 -7.59 -10.04 -3.80
CA ALA A 51 -7.53 -10.32 -5.23
C ALA A 51 -8.50 -9.46 -6.04
N ARG A 52 -9.78 -9.37 -5.64
CA ARG A 52 -10.77 -8.52 -6.33
C ARG A 52 -10.45 -7.03 -6.27
N LEU A 53 -9.84 -6.57 -5.18
CA LEU A 53 -9.38 -5.19 -5.09
C LEU A 53 -8.24 -4.95 -6.08
N ALA A 54 -7.25 -5.82 -6.12
CA ALA A 54 -6.14 -5.73 -7.06
C ALA A 54 -6.62 -5.77 -8.53
N GLU A 55 -7.57 -6.65 -8.88
CA GLU A 55 -8.20 -6.69 -10.22
C GLU A 55 -8.77 -5.32 -10.61
N ARG A 56 -9.48 -4.68 -9.70
CA ARG A 56 -10.07 -3.37 -9.96
C ARG A 56 -9.02 -2.26 -10.10
N GLU A 57 -8.04 -2.21 -9.22
CA GLU A 57 -6.99 -1.20 -9.24
C GLU A 57 -6.04 -1.39 -10.44
N ASN A 58 -5.82 -2.63 -10.87
CA ASN A 58 -5.01 -2.95 -12.04
C ASN A 58 -5.72 -2.61 -13.36
N GLY A 59 -7.05 -2.43 -13.36
CA GLY A 59 -7.84 -2.08 -14.54
C GLY A 59 -7.89 -3.18 -15.61
N LEU A 60 -7.57 -4.42 -15.28
CA LEU A 60 -7.45 -5.55 -16.20
C LEU A 60 -8.22 -6.78 -15.71
N ASP A 61 -8.80 -7.51 -16.66
CA ASP A 61 -9.20 -8.90 -16.49
C ASP A 61 -7.92 -9.76 -16.45
N LEU A 62 -7.70 -10.46 -15.33
CA LEU A 62 -6.46 -11.20 -15.04
C LEU A 62 -6.35 -12.48 -15.89
N GLY A 63 -6.06 -12.38 -17.19
CA GLY A 63 -5.88 -13.56 -18.04
C GLY A 63 -4.42 -13.91 -18.33
N GLU A 64 -3.58 -12.95 -18.67
CA GLU A 64 -2.20 -13.19 -19.13
C GLU A 64 -1.10 -12.58 -18.25
N GLY A 65 -1.45 -11.66 -17.34
CA GLY A 65 -0.47 -10.99 -16.45
C GLY A 65 0.00 -11.84 -15.27
N ASP A 66 -0.80 -12.82 -14.84
CA ASP A 66 -0.53 -13.62 -13.64
C ASP A 66 0.71 -14.52 -13.78
N GLU A 67 0.95 -15.11 -14.95
CA GLU A 67 2.14 -15.95 -15.17
C GLU A 67 3.43 -15.14 -15.18
N GLN A 68 3.41 -13.94 -15.75
CA GLN A 68 4.57 -13.07 -15.79
C GLN A 68 4.89 -12.48 -14.42
N ALA A 69 3.87 -12.07 -13.67
CA ALA A 69 3.98 -11.61 -12.30
C ALA A 69 4.47 -12.73 -11.35
N ALA A 70 3.98 -13.97 -11.51
CA ALA A 70 4.45 -15.12 -10.77
C ALA A 70 5.94 -15.42 -11.04
N ARG A 71 6.41 -15.24 -12.28
CA ARG A 71 7.83 -15.39 -12.64
C ARG A 71 8.72 -14.34 -11.98
N ILE A 72 8.29 -13.08 -11.95
CA ILE A 72 9.03 -11.98 -11.29
C ILE A 72 9.16 -12.25 -9.78
N LEU A 73 8.12 -12.78 -9.14
CA LEU A 73 8.12 -13.08 -7.70
C LEU A 73 8.88 -14.38 -7.32
N THR A 74 9.33 -15.15 -8.28
CA THR A 74 10.21 -16.32 -8.00
C THR A 74 11.67 -15.93 -7.79
N ASP A 75 12.05 -14.70 -8.10
CA ASP A 75 13.40 -14.19 -7.88
C ASP A 75 13.69 -13.99 -6.37
N LEU A 76 14.92 -14.29 -5.95
CA LEU A 76 15.38 -14.17 -4.57
C LEU A 76 15.32 -12.70 -4.08
N ASP A 77 15.61 -11.75 -4.95
CA ASP A 77 15.54 -10.31 -4.66
C ASP A 77 14.09 -9.86 -4.42
N ALA A 78 13.14 -10.41 -5.18
CA ALA A 78 11.72 -10.14 -4.97
C ALA A 78 11.23 -10.69 -3.62
N LYS A 79 11.73 -11.86 -3.17
CA LYS A 79 11.39 -12.41 -1.85
C LYS A 79 11.96 -11.58 -0.70
N ALA A 80 13.20 -11.11 -0.81
CA ALA A 80 13.82 -10.23 0.18
C ALA A 80 13.10 -8.90 0.27
N SER A 81 12.70 -8.31 -0.86
CA SER A 81 11.89 -7.11 -0.94
C SER A 81 10.50 -7.31 -0.35
N ALA A 82 9.86 -8.48 -0.55
CA ALA A 82 8.54 -8.78 0.01
C ALA A 82 8.53 -8.81 1.54
N LEU A 83 9.57 -9.34 2.19
CA LEU A 83 9.69 -9.33 3.65
C LEU A 83 9.86 -7.91 4.19
N SER A 84 10.67 -7.10 3.54
CA SER A 84 10.86 -5.69 3.89
C SER A 84 9.59 -4.87 3.66
N SER A 85 8.88 -5.11 2.55
CA SER A 85 7.60 -4.49 2.24
C SER A 85 6.53 -4.86 3.26
N ARG A 86 6.44 -6.13 3.67
CA ARG A 86 5.52 -6.57 4.74
C ARG A 86 5.81 -5.86 6.06
N ARG A 87 7.09 -5.70 6.42
CA ARG A 87 7.47 -4.96 7.63
C ARG A 87 7.08 -3.49 7.54
N LEU A 88 7.36 -2.83 6.41
CA LEU A 88 6.94 -1.45 6.14
C LEU A 88 5.41 -1.33 6.24
N ALA A 89 4.65 -2.24 5.61
CA ALA A 89 3.19 -2.27 5.66
C ALA A 89 2.67 -2.35 7.11
N SER A 90 3.30 -3.19 7.95
CA SER A 90 2.90 -3.32 9.36
C SER A 90 3.12 -2.03 10.15
N LEU A 91 4.23 -1.34 9.93
CA LEU A 91 4.52 -0.06 10.57
C LEU A 91 3.55 1.03 10.09
N VAL A 92 3.30 1.11 8.77
CA VAL A 92 2.36 2.08 8.19
C VAL A 92 0.95 1.85 8.73
N GLN A 93 0.46 0.62 8.72
CA GLN A 93 -0.86 0.29 9.24
C GLN A 93 -1.02 0.70 10.71
N GLN A 94 -0.04 0.35 11.54
CA GLN A 94 -0.04 0.68 12.96
C GLN A 94 0.01 2.18 13.22
N GLU A 95 0.93 2.90 12.61
CA GLU A 95 1.14 4.34 12.87
C GLU A 95 -0.01 5.20 12.33
N VAL A 96 -0.57 4.85 11.17
CA VAL A 96 -1.71 5.56 10.59
C VAL A 96 -2.95 5.35 11.47
N THR A 97 -3.30 4.10 11.77
CA THR A 97 -4.50 3.81 12.56
C THR A 97 -4.41 4.36 13.99
N ALA A 98 -3.25 4.25 14.63
CA ALA A 98 -3.02 4.81 15.97
C ALA A 98 -3.12 6.34 15.98
N GLY A 99 -2.50 7.01 15.00
CA GLY A 99 -2.52 8.45 14.89
C GLY A 99 -3.91 9.01 14.61
N VAL A 100 -4.65 8.39 13.67
CA VAL A 100 -6.02 8.77 13.35
C VAL A 100 -6.93 8.60 14.58
N ARG A 101 -6.85 7.47 15.29
CA ARG A 101 -7.63 7.24 16.52
C ARG A 101 -7.36 8.29 17.58
N ALA A 102 -6.11 8.65 17.76
CA ALA A 102 -5.71 9.60 18.81
C ALA A 102 -6.15 11.03 18.54
N ARG A 103 -6.22 11.45 17.27
CA ARG A 103 -6.37 12.88 16.94
C ARG A 103 -7.58 13.23 16.08
N VAL A 104 -8.11 12.28 15.32
CA VAL A 104 -9.25 12.54 14.41
C VAL A 104 -10.52 11.89 14.92
N GLY A 105 -10.46 10.63 15.30
CA GLY A 105 -11.61 9.86 15.77
C GLY A 105 -11.43 8.38 15.45
N ASP A 106 -12.42 7.58 15.79
CA ASP A 106 -12.35 6.14 15.60
C ASP A 106 -12.19 5.76 14.13
N VAL A 107 -11.32 4.79 13.88
CA VAL A 107 -11.06 4.21 12.56
C VAL A 107 -10.91 2.71 12.69
N ARG A 108 -11.55 1.98 11.79
CA ARG A 108 -11.40 0.52 11.74
C ARG A 108 -10.04 0.16 11.15
N ASP A 109 -9.30 -0.66 11.86
CA ASP A 109 -8.07 -1.27 11.39
C ASP A 109 -8.42 -2.56 10.65
N LEU A 110 -8.27 -2.57 9.32
CA LEU A 110 -8.52 -3.72 8.47
C LEU A 110 -7.26 -4.56 8.24
N GLY A 111 -6.14 -4.14 8.83
CA GLY A 111 -4.88 -4.86 8.90
C GLY A 111 -4.03 -4.79 7.63
N VAL A 112 -2.94 -5.56 7.69
CA VAL A 112 -2.02 -5.73 6.57
C VAL A 112 -2.44 -6.94 5.75
N LYS A 113 -2.44 -6.77 4.45
CA LYS A 113 -2.82 -7.80 3.47
C LYS A 113 -1.79 -7.88 2.35
N SER A 114 -1.94 -8.86 1.48
CA SER A 114 -1.13 -8.98 0.28
C SER A 114 -2.00 -9.22 -0.94
N ALA A 115 -1.61 -8.66 -2.08
CA ALA A 115 -2.23 -8.92 -3.37
C ALA A 115 -1.29 -8.53 -4.51
N LEU A 116 -1.66 -8.91 -5.73
CA LEU A 116 -0.92 -8.60 -6.94
C LEU A 116 -1.32 -7.22 -7.48
N PHE A 117 -0.83 -6.17 -6.84
CA PHE A 117 -0.99 -4.80 -7.34
C PHE A 117 0.09 -4.44 -8.35
N TYR A 118 -0.30 -4.10 -9.57
CA TYR A 118 0.65 -3.74 -10.64
C TYR A 118 1.43 -2.47 -10.32
N VAL A 119 0.85 -1.53 -9.57
CA VAL A 119 1.56 -0.34 -9.08
C VAL A 119 2.75 -0.66 -8.17
N LEU A 120 2.80 -1.87 -7.61
CA LEU A 120 3.92 -2.35 -6.78
C LEU A 120 4.83 -3.34 -7.53
N LEU A 121 4.41 -3.81 -8.71
CA LEU A 121 5.13 -4.82 -9.48
C LEU A 121 6.37 -4.23 -10.12
N GLY A 122 7.53 -4.80 -9.86
CA GLY A 122 8.81 -4.31 -10.36
C GLY A 122 9.47 -3.26 -9.48
N ALA A 123 8.95 -2.98 -8.28
CA ALA A 123 9.62 -2.13 -7.30
C ALA A 123 10.97 -2.74 -6.87
N ARG A 124 12.03 -1.95 -6.98
CA ARG A 124 13.39 -2.33 -6.57
C ARG A 124 13.70 -1.98 -5.11
N MET A 125 12.71 -1.48 -4.39
CA MET A 125 12.75 -1.08 -2.99
C MET A 125 11.54 -1.64 -2.25
N PRO A 126 11.50 -1.60 -0.90
CA PRO A 126 10.30 -1.91 -0.14
C PRO A 126 9.13 -1.04 -0.59
N ALA A 127 8.01 -1.67 -0.96
CA ALA A 127 6.87 -1.00 -1.58
C ALA A 127 5.55 -1.43 -0.95
N VAL A 128 4.67 -0.46 -0.69
CA VAL A 128 3.35 -0.68 -0.10
C VAL A 128 2.28 0.18 -0.77
N LEU A 129 1.03 -0.29 -0.75
CA LEU A 129 -0.15 0.47 -1.11
C LEU A 129 -1.03 0.64 0.14
N VAL A 130 -1.43 1.86 0.42
CA VAL A 130 -2.23 2.23 1.59
C VAL A 130 -3.60 2.69 1.12
N GLU A 131 -4.62 1.91 1.46
CA GLU A 131 -6.02 2.31 1.32
C GLU A 131 -6.41 3.12 2.56
N THR A 132 -6.51 4.42 2.39
CA THR A 132 -6.68 5.37 3.48
C THR A 132 -8.13 5.52 3.95
N GLY A 133 -9.07 4.88 3.29
CA GLY A 133 -10.50 4.88 3.60
C GLY A 133 -11.32 4.51 2.37
N PHE A 134 -12.65 4.42 2.53
CA PHE A 134 -13.57 4.03 1.46
C PHE A 134 -14.34 5.23 0.92
N ILE A 135 -13.98 5.74 -0.25
CA ILE A 135 -14.68 6.88 -0.90
C ILE A 135 -16.15 6.57 -1.21
N SER A 136 -16.51 5.29 -1.33
CA SER A 136 -17.90 4.86 -1.50
C SER A 136 -18.77 4.98 -0.24
N ASN A 137 -18.16 5.21 0.94
CA ASN A 137 -18.83 5.48 2.21
C ASN A 137 -18.87 6.99 2.46
N ARG A 138 -20.06 7.57 2.64
CA ARG A 138 -20.25 9.02 2.81
C ARG A 138 -19.50 9.62 4.01
N GLU A 139 -19.35 8.88 5.09
CA GLU A 139 -18.61 9.36 6.27
C GLU A 139 -17.11 9.35 5.99
N GLU A 140 -16.61 8.28 5.39
CA GLU A 140 -15.22 8.17 4.97
C GLU A 140 -14.87 9.20 3.88
N GLU A 141 -15.76 9.43 2.90
CA GLU A 141 -15.58 10.47 1.87
C GLU A 141 -15.35 11.86 2.50
N ARG A 142 -16.19 12.24 3.48
CA ARG A 142 -16.01 13.52 4.21
C ARG A 142 -14.71 13.54 5.01
N ARG A 143 -14.35 12.41 5.62
CA ARG A 143 -13.11 12.24 6.37
C ARG A 143 -11.91 12.39 5.46
N LEU A 144 -11.89 11.67 4.32
CA LEU A 144 -10.84 11.75 3.29
C LEU A 144 -10.67 13.17 2.74
N ALA A 145 -11.75 13.95 2.63
CA ALA A 145 -11.72 15.35 2.19
C ALA A 145 -11.24 16.33 3.27
N SER A 146 -11.07 15.91 4.54
CA SER A 146 -10.67 16.81 5.61
C SER A 146 -9.15 16.92 5.74
N ALA A 147 -8.63 18.15 5.79
CA ALA A 147 -7.20 18.41 5.97
C ALA A 147 -6.64 17.71 7.23
N ARG A 148 -7.41 17.75 8.34
CA ARG A 148 -7.00 17.11 9.60
C ARG A 148 -6.76 15.61 9.45
N TYR A 149 -7.60 14.92 8.67
CA TYR A 149 -7.41 13.48 8.39
C TYR A 149 -6.20 13.23 7.49
N GLN A 150 -6.07 14.00 6.42
CA GLN A 150 -4.95 13.91 5.49
C GLN A 150 -3.61 14.16 6.18
N ASP A 151 -3.53 15.19 7.03
CA ASP A 151 -2.35 15.52 7.82
C ASP A 151 -1.97 14.38 8.78
N GLU A 152 -2.95 13.73 9.41
CA GLU A 152 -2.66 12.65 10.35
C GLU A 152 -2.27 11.35 9.63
N VAL A 153 -2.87 11.04 8.49
CA VAL A 153 -2.42 9.93 7.62
C VAL A 153 -0.99 10.15 7.17
N ALA A 154 -0.67 11.35 6.65
CA ALA A 154 0.68 11.71 6.22
C ALA A 154 1.70 11.63 7.38
N SER A 155 1.32 12.15 8.55
CA SER A 155 2.15 12.06 9.78
C SER A 155 2.36 10.62 10.23
N GLY A 156 1.35 9.77 10.15
CA GLY A 156 1.46 8.34 10.47
C GLY A 156 2.44 7.64 9.53
N ILE A 157 2.33 7.88 8.24
CA ILE A 157 3.27 7.34 7.24
C ILE A 157 4.69 7.83 7.52
N ALA A 158 4.89 9.11 7.80
CA ALA A 158 6.22 9.67 8.11
C ALA A 158 6.83 9.03 9.37
N ARG A 159 6.04 8.77 10.41
CA ARG A 159 6.50 8.04 11.60
C ARG A 159 6.92 6.61 11.26
N ALA A 160 6.11 5.90 10.47
CA ALA A 160 6.40 4.53 10.03
C ALA A 160 7.69 4.45 9.21
N VAL A 161 7.87 5.36 8.26
CA VAL A 161 9.10 5.47 7.44
C VAL A 161 10.32 5.72 8.31
N THR A 162 10.23 6.64 9.27
CA THR A 162 11.30 6.92 10.22
C THR A 162 11.69 5.69 11.05
N GLN A 163 10.72 4.96 11.56
CA GLN A 163 10.97 3.72 12.31
C GLN A 163 11.57 2.63 11.44
N PHE A 164 11.08 2.49 10.20
CA PHE A 164 11.59 1.53 9.24
C PHE A 164 13.06 1.79 8.93
N SER A 165 13.42 3.03 8.57
CA SER A 165 14.78 3.43 8.24
C SER A 165 15.77 3.24 9.41
N ARG A 166 15.38 3.63 10.63
CA ARG A 166 16.19 3.38 11.84
C ARG A 166 16.46 1.92 12.08
N SER A 167 15.48 1.07 11.83
CA SER A 167 15.64 -0.37 12.02
C SER A 167 16.51 -1.02 10.95
N ALA A 168 16.44 -0.55 9.70
CA ALA A 168 17.31 -0.99 8.63
C ALA A 168 18.78 -0.62 8.90
N ALA A 169 19.03 0.60 9.35
CA ALA A 169 20.38 1.06 9.73
C ALA A 169 20.97 0.23 10.88
N ARG A 170 20.19 -0.16 11.89
CA ARG A 170 20.65 -1.03 12.97
C ARG A 170 21.03 -2.43 12.50
N VAL A 171 20.29 -3.00 11.57
CA VAL A 171 20.60 -4.31 10.99
C VAL A 171 21.88 -4.25 10.15
N ALA A 172 22.08 -3.16 9.40
CA ALA A 172 23.31 -2.95 8.62
C ALA A 172 24.53 -2.76 9.50
N ALA A 173 24.42 -2.06 10.63
CA ALA A 173 25.52 -1.83 11.57
C ALA A 173 25.89 -3.07 12.42
N ALA A 174 25.05 -4.10 12.45
CA ALA A 174 25.28 -5.35 13.21
C ALA A 174 25.92 -6.47 12.37
N ARG A 175 26.19 -6.21 11.10
CA ARG A 175 26.87 -7.12 10.15
C ARG A 175 28.32 -6.73 9.94
#